data_e03cbabb070fd12ad4cc296121a7debe
#
_entry.id   e03cbabb070fd12ad4cc296121a7debe
#
_cell.length_a   1.000
_cell.length_b   1.000
_cell.length_c   1.000
_cell.angle_alpha   90.00
_cell.angle_beta   90.00
_cell.angle_gamma   90.00
#
_symmetry.space_group_name_H-M   'P 1'
#
loop_
_entity.id
_entity.type
_entity.pdbx_description
1 polymer ?
#
loop_
_entity_poly.entity_id
_entity_poly.type
_entity_poly.pdbx_seq_one_letter_code
_entity_poly.pdbx_strand_id
1 'polypeptide(L)'
;MKLLPRLRLPYLFTVFGLLLTLGSCVETVENQQIVYFNNFSNLNLEGFENGKLFIWRNDTIAGYYHNEEVSVNVKDLPAHNFVKITAEILIHDSWDGNPDDGISGPDFWYLGYDRTELFRTTFSNSPCESTYCLYQSYPNEFFRVNRPKTGAIQTNLPGLCIFGAFANYTTRYQVEKLIEHSNPDIKIYMGAELIQENSPDPICDESWSIASIKVEAIQTNRK
;
A
#
# COMPACT_ATOMS: atom_id res chain seq x y z
N MET A 1 -43.75 -29.19 75.81
CA MET A 1 -42.52 -29.27 75.09
C MET A 1 -42.73 -28.53 73.75
N LYS A 2 -42.37 -27.23 73.71
CA LYS A 2 -42.61 -26.37 72.54
C LYS A 2 -41.29 -26.08 71.90
N LEU A 3 -41.08 -26.49 70.64
CA LEU A 3 -39.92 -26.24 69.81
C LEU A 3 -39.99 -24.81 69.27
N LEU A 4 -38.93 -24.03 69.53
CA LEU A 4 -38.70 -22.71 68.97
C LEU A 4 -38.27 -22.80 67.52
N PRO A 5 -38.76 -21.95 66.60
CA PRO A 5 -38.29 -21.96 65.23
C PRO A 5 -36.94 -21.19 65.10
N ARG A 6 -35.98 -21.82 64.41
CA ARG A 6 -34.68 -21.21 64.04
C ARG A 6 -34.90 -20.08 63.02
N LEU A 7 -34.50 -18.88 63.41
CA LEU A 7 -34.39 -17.76 62.55
C LEU A 7 -33.23 -18.02 61.54
N ARG A 8 -33.55 -18.08 60.25
CA ARG A 8 -32.54 -18.06 59.19
C ARG A 8 -32.21 -16.63 58.84
N LEU A 9 -30.95 -16.24 59.12
CA LEU A 9 -30.37 -14.95 58.73
C LEU A 9 -30.14 -14.96 57.19
N PRO A 10 -30.64 -14.04 56.41
CA PRO A 10 -30.28 -13.96 54.98
C PRO A 10 -28.89 -13.33 54.83
N TYR A 11 -28.01 -14.08 54.18
CA TYR A 11 -26.71 -13.54 53.74
C TYR A 11 -26.95 -12.44 52.73
N LEU A 12 -26.67 -11.21 53.12
CA LEU A 12 -26.62 -10.03 52.23
C LEU A 12 -25.27 -10.12 51.48
N PHE A 13 -25.30 -10.72 50.29
CA PHE A 13 -24.19 -10.61 49.37
C PHE A 13 -24.14 -9.16 48.80
N THR A 14 -23.28 -8.37 49.39
CA THR A 14 -22.89 -7.07 48.81
C THR A 14 -22.03 -7.36 47.59
N VAL A 15 -22.60 -7.38 46.40
CA VAL A 15 -21.88 -7.36 45.14
C VAL A 15 -21.30 -5.97 44.98
N PHE A 16 -20.05 -5.81 45.39
CA PHE A 16 -19.26 -4.62 45.10
C PHE A 16 -18.89 -4.69 43.62
N GLY A 17 -19.76 -4.13 42.77
CA GLY A 17 -19.49 -4.00 41.34
C GLY A 17 -18.30 -3.06 41.12
N LEU A 18 -17.12 -3.63 40.91
CA LEU A 18 -15.95 -2.92 40.41
C LEU A 18 -16.26 -2.45 38.98
N LEU A 19 -16.75 -1.22 38.85
CA LEU A 19 -16.81 -0.52 37.57
C LEU A 19 -15.38 -0.28 37.11
N LEU A 20 -14.84 -1.21 36.32
CA LEU A 20 -13.69 -0.97 35.49
C LEU A 20 -14.13 0.04 34.40
N THR A 21 -13.89 1.31 34.64
CA THR A 21 -13.92 2.32 33.59
C THR A 21 -12.75 2.00 32.65
N LEU A 22 -13.04 1.28 31.58
CA LEU A 22 -12.14 1.15 30.44
C LEU A 22 -12.06 2.55 29.83
N GLY A 23 -11.09 3.32 30.27
CA GLY A 23 -10.69 4.55 29.62
C GLY A 23 -10.19 4.18 28.22
N SER A 24 -11.06 4.23 27.22
CA SER A 24 -10.64 4.16 25.82
C SER A 24 -9.86 5.45 25.56
N CYS A 25 -8.53 5.33 25.40
CA CYS A 25 -7.76 6.44 24.85
C CYS A 25 -8.27 6.67 23.42
N VAL A 26 -9.05 7.70 23.22
CA VAL A 26 -9.48 8.13 21.88
C VAL A 26 -8.42 9.08 21.35
N GLU A 27 -7.72 8.64 20.33
CA GLU A 27 -6.83 9.51 19.56
C GLU A 27 -7.69 10.39 18.64
N THR A 28 -7.57 11.72 18.80
CA THR A 28 -8.31 12.68 17.96
C THR A 28 -7.33 13.39 17.04
N VAL A 29 -7.68 13.46 15.76
CA VAL A 29 -6.92 14.26 14.78
C VAL A 29 -7.11 15.74 15.10
N GLU A 30 -6.01 16.44 15.36
CA GLU A 30 -6.00 17.90 15.57
C GLU A 30 -5.74 18.66 14.28
N ASN A 31 -4.81 18.14 13.48
CA ASN A 31 -4.43 18.74 12.20
C ASN A 31 -4.08 17.65 11.20
N GLN A 32 -4.45 17.86 9.95
CA GLN A 32 -4.07 17.03 8.81
C GLN A 32 -3.81 17.95 7.62
N GLN A 33 -2.61 17.87 7.07
CA GLN A 33 -2.15 18.74 6.00
C GLN A 33 -1.45 17.96 4.91
N ILE A 34 -1.79 18.21 3.64
CA ILE A 34 -1.02 17.72 2.50
C ILE A 34 0.30 18.51 2.47
N VAL A 35 1.41 17.80 2.63
CA VAL A 35 2.77 18.36 2.62
C VAL A 35 3.49 18.12 1.30
N TYR A 36 3.02 17.15 0.53
CA TYR A 36 3.52 16.88 -0.81
C TYR A 36 2.41 16.27 -1.68
N PHE A 37 2.32 16.74 -2.90
CA PHE A 37 1.45 16.13 -3.91
C PHE A 37 2.05 16.32 -5.31
N ASN A 38 2.20 15.23 -6.04
CA ASN A 38 2.62 15.24 -7.43
C ASN A 38 1.81 14.24 -8.25
N ASN A 39 1.16 14.71 -9.30
CA ASN A 39 0.49 13.92 -10.33
C ASN A 39 1.14 14.09 -11.70
N PHE A 40 2.35 14.67 -11.72
CA PHE A 40 3.21 14.88 -12.88
C PHE A 40 2.63 15.75 -14.00
N SER A 41 1.44 16.32 -13.84
CA SER A 41 0.80 17.17 -14.84
C SER A 41 1.61 18.42 -15.18
N ASN A 42 2.45 18.89 -14.24
CA ASN A 42 3.35 20.03 -14.40
C ASN A 42 4.73 19.64 -14.95
N LEU A 43 4.92 18.41 -15.40
CA LEU A 43 6.17 17.88 -15.95
C LEU A 43 7.38 18.05 -14.99
N ASN A 44 7.16 17.96 -13.69
CA ASN A 44 8.22 18.10 -12.71
C ASN A 44 8.43 16.82 -11.88
N LEU A 45 9.64 16.66 -11.40
CA LEU A 45 10.08 15.58 -10.51
C LEU A 45 10.67 16.17 -9.21
N GLU A 46 10.08 17.26 -8.72
CA GLU A 46 10.53 17.88 -7.49
C GLU A 46 10.58 16.87 -6.33
N GLY A 47 11.72 16.81 -5.65
CA GLY A 47 11.97 15.86 -4.56
C GLY A 47 12.33 14.45 -5.01
N PHE A 48 12.15 14.08 -6.28
CA PHE A 48 12.46 12.72 -6.76
C PHE A 48 13.96 12.49 -6.93
N GLU A 49 14.41 11.30 -6.59
CA GLU A 49 15.68 10.70 -6.99
C GLU A 49 15.40 9.51 -7.92
N ASN A 50 16.18 9.36 -8.98
CA ASN A 50 15.98 8.37 -10.04
C ASN A 50 14.62 8.48 -10.77
N GLY A 51 13.94 9.62 -10.62
CA GLY A 51 12.69 9.88 -11.33
C GLY A 51 12.91 10.06 -12.82
N LYS A 52 12.00 9.55 -13.63
CA LYS A 52 11.93 9.80 -15.08
C LYS A 52 10.48 10.03 -15.47
N LEU A 53 10.20 11.01 -16.34
CA LEU A 53 8.86 11.28 -16.85
C LEU A 53 8.62 10.51 -18.14
N PHE A 54 7.42 9.99 -18.28
CA PHE A 54 6.97 9.32 -19.47
C PHE A 54 5.54 9.74 -19.82
N ILE A 55 5.25 9.91 -21.09
CA ILE A 55 3.89 10.18 -21.58
C ILE A 55 3.29 8.84 -21.97
N TRP A 56 2.32 8.38 -21.19
CA TRP A 56 1.53 7.19 -21.50
C TRP A 56 0.10 7.57 -21.82
N ARG A 57 -0.28 7.30 -23.06
CA ARG A 57 -1.56 7.78 -23.62
C ARG A 57 -1.58 9.33 -23.62
N ASN A 58 -2.43 9.96 -22.80
CA ASN A 58 -2.50 11.41 -22.65
C ASN A 58 -2.06 11.90 -21.26
N ASP A 59 -1.61 10.97 -20.41
CA ASP A 59 -1.20 11.30 -19.06
C ASP A 59 0.33 11.30 -18.95
N THR A 60 0.87 12.23 -18.17
CA THR A 60 2.27 12.18 -17.75
C THR A 60 2.35 11.39 -16.46
N ILE A 61 3.25 10.43 -16.42
CA ILE A 61 3.50 9.55 -15.26
C ILE A 61 4.99 9.55 -14.93
N ALA A 62 5.36 9.19 -13.70
CA ALA A 62 6.74 8.89 -13.37
C ALA A 62 7.01 7.41 -13.66
N GLY A 63 7.91 7.14 -14.58
CA GLY A 63 8.20 5.77 -15.02
C GLY A 63 8.64 5.71 -16.48
N TYR A 64 8.50 4.58 -17.12
CA TYR A 64 8.19 3.28 -16.51
C TYR A 64 9.47 2.65 -15.96
N TYR A 65 9.34 1.92 -14.87
CA TYR A 65 10.44 1.25 -14.16
C TYR A 65 10.28 -0.26 -14.27
N HIS A 66 11.38 -0.97 -14.18
CA HIS A 66 11.42 -2.43 -14.05
C HIS A 66 11.95 -2.77 -12.63
N ASN A 67 13.21 -3.09 -12.51
CA ASN A 67 13.87 -3.39 -11.23
C ASN A 67 14.57 -2.16 -10.61
N GLU A 68 14.20 -0.95 -11.02
CA GLU A 68 14.73 0.27 -10.44
C GLU A 68 13.95 0.66 -9.18
N GLU A 69 14.68 1.26 -8.24
CA GLU A 69 14.12 1.98 -7.10
C GLU A 69 14.08 3.48 -7.39
N VAL A 70 12.97 4.10 -7.07
CA VAL A 70 12.76 5.54 -7.12
C VAL A 70 12.37 6.05 -5.73
N SER A 71 12.83 7.23 -5.35
CA SER A 71 12.44 7.83 -4.08
C SER A 71 12.01 9.28 -4.23
N VAL A 72 11.24 9.75 -3.26
CA VAL A 72 10.86 11.15 -3.11
C VAL A 72 11.23 11.65 -1.72
N ASN A 73 11.94 12.80 -1.67
CA ASN A 73 12.32 13.47 -0.43
C ASN A 73 11.31 14.59 -0.15
N VAL A 74 10.61 14.51 0.95
CA VAL A 74 9.71 15.56 1.44
C VAL A 74 10.35 16.21 2.66
N LYS A 75 10.53 17.53 2.61
CA LYS A 75 11.23 18.30 3.64
C LYS A 75 10.30 19.28 4.33
N ASP A 76 10.77 19.78 5.47
CA ASP A 76 10.10 20.82 6.24
C ASP A 76 8.65 20.47 6.63
N LEU A 77 8.43 19.19 7.04
CA LEU A 77 7.13 18.76 7.52
C LEU A 77 6.76 19.57 8.78
N PRO A 78 5.50 20.04 8.90
CA PRO A 78 5.02 20.68 10.12
C PRO A 78 5.04 19.69 11.31
N ALA A 79 4.76 20.17 12.52
CA ALA A 79 4.62 19.30 13.68
C ALA A 79 3.55 18.21 13.39
N HIS A 80 3.92 16.95 13.58
CA HIS A 80 3.08 15.78 13.32
C HIS A 80 3.57 14.59 14.15
N ASN A 81 2.74 13.57 14.29
CA ASN A 81 3.10 12.29 14.88
C ASN A 81 2.76 11.10 13.95
N PHE A 82 2.08 11.37 12.83
CA PHE A 82 1.86 10.40 11.77
C PHE A 82 2.10 11.03 10.40
N VAL A 83 2.52 10.20 9.47
CA VAL A 83 2.52 10.51 8.03
C VAL A 83 1.65 9.49 7.31
N LYS A 84 0.76 9.97 6.44
CA LYS A 84 -0.02 9.16 5.53
C LYS A 84 0.56 9.28 4.12
N ILE A 85 0.93 8.15 3.55
CA ILE A 85 1.44 8.03 2.18
C ILE A 85 0.35 7.42 1.32
N THR A 86 0.00 8.07 0.22
CA THR A 86 -0.92 7.53 -0.79
C THR A 86 -0.21 7.57 -2.14
N ALA A 87 0.02 6.40 -2.74
CA ALA A 87 0.61 6.26 -4.07
C ALA A 87 -0.41 5.61 -5.01
N GLU A 88 -0.68 6.24 -6.15
CA GLU A 88 -1.36 5.59 -7.25
C GLU A 88 -0.32 5.04 -8.22
N ILE A 89 -0.30 3.73 -8.38
CA ILE A 89 0.65 3.01 -9.21
C ILE A 89 -0.05 2.33 -10.38
N LEU A 90 0.68 2.18 -11.46
CA LEU A 90 0.28 1.46 -12.65
C LEU A 90 1.20 0.24 -12.78
N ILE A 91 0.61 -0.92 -12.87
CA ILE A 91 1.27 -2.20 -13.12
C ILE A 91 1.03 -2.53 -14.58
N HIS A 92 2.10 -2.55 -15.37
CA HIS A 92 2.03 -2.66 -16.82
C HIS A 92 2.44 -4.04 -17.32
N ASP A 93 1.78 -4.44 -18.38
CA ASP A 93 2.02 -5.65 -19.15
C ASP A 93 1.82 -6.93 -18.33
N SER A 94 2.65 -7.99 -18.42
CA SER A 94 2.26 -9.35 -18.03
C SER A 94 2.68 -9.81 -16.64
N TRP A 95 2.77 -8.92 -15.66
CA TRP A 95 3.10 -9.31 -14.27
C TRP A 95 2.42 -10.61 -13.83
N ASP A 96 3.20 -11.55 -13.38
CA ASP A 96 2.80 -12.92 -13.06
C ASP A 96 2.44 -13.15 -11.59
N GLY A 97 2.92 -12.31 -10.70
CA GLY A 97 2.50 -12.29 -9.29
C GLY A 97 3.27 -13.22 -8.38
N ASN A 98 2.59 -14.24 -7.84
CA ASN A 98 3.12 -15.11 -6.79
C ASN A 98 3.97 -16.32 -7.24
N PRO A 99 4.02 -16.79 -8.49
CA PRO A 99 4.85 -17.93 -8.85
C PRO A 99 6.27 -17.79 -8.31
N ASP A 100 6.81 -18.86 -7.76
CA ASP A 100 8.17 -18.95 -7.21
C ASP A 100 8.90 -20.06 -7.94
N ASP A 101 9.03 -19.88 -9.26
CA ASP A 101 9.68 -20.85 -10.15
C ASP A 101 11.09 -20.39 -10.60
N GLY A 102 11.47 -19.16 -10.22
CA GLY A 102 12.73 -18.55 -10.60
C GLY A 102 12.84 -18.19 -12.09
N ILE A 103 11.73 -18.20 -12.83
CA ILE A 103 11.66 -17.91 -14.27
C ILE A 103 10.70 -16.75 -14.53
N SER A 104 9.52 -16.78 -13.90
CA SER A 104 8.42 -15.83 -14.09
C SER A 104 7.89 -15.24 -12.78
N GLY A 105 8.72 -15.13 -11.78
CA GLY A 105 8.34 -14.55 -10.49
C GLY A 105 9.05 -15.18 -9.29
N PRO A 106 8.71 -14.76 -8.05
CA PRO A 106 7.63 -13.81 -7.72
C PRO A 106 7.95 -12.36 -8.09
N ASP A 107 6.93 -11.64 -8.60
CA ASP A 107 7.05 -10.25 -9.02
C ASP A 107 6.74 -9.32 -7.87
N PHE A 108 7.74 -8.94 -7.13
CA PHE A 108 7.59 -8.05 -5.99
C PHE A 108 7.52 -6.59 -6.38
N TRP A 109 6.62 -5.88 -5.72
CA TRP A 109 6.64 -4.43 -5.59
C TRP A 109 6.69 -4.07 -4.11
N TYR A 110 7.44 -3.02 -3.76
CA TYR A 110 7.59 -2.59 -2.38
C TYR A 110 7.53 -1.07 -2.22
N LEU A 111 7.13 -0.67 -1.03
CA LEU A 111 7.10 0.70 -0.54
C LEU A 111 7.80 0.76 0.81
N GLY A 112 8.64 1.76 1.01
CA GLY A 112 9.26 2.01 2.29
C GLY A 112 9.49 3.49 2.55
N TYR A 113 10.02 3.80 3.73
CA TYR A 113 10.44 5.13 4.09
C TYR A 113 11.74 5.09 4.88
N ASP A 114 12.56 6.10 4.70
CA ASP A 114 13.89 6.24 5.29
C ASP A 114 14.75 4.98 5.05
N ARG A 115 14.76 4.05 6.00
CA ARG A 115 15.50 2.78 5.91
C ARG A 115 14.61 1.58 6.22
N THR A 116 13.30 1.78 6.26
CA THR A 116 12.33 0.77 6.66
C THR A 116 11.47 0.37 5.48
N GLU A 117 11.51 -0.89 5.07
CA GLU A 117 10.51 -1.43 4.15
C GLU A 117 9.19 -1.55 4.91
N LEU A 118 8.16 -0.91 4.40
CA LEU A 118 6.86 -0.79 5.03
C LEU A 118 5.84 -1.79 4.49
N PHE A 119 6.01 -2.17 3.24
CA PHE A 119 5.07 -3.01 2.53
C PHE A 119 5.72 -3.67 1.32
N ARG A 120 5.61 -4.99 1.23
CA ARG A 120 6.05 -5.80 0.09
C ARG A 120 4.91 -6.70 -0.34
N THR A 121 4.60 -6.71 -1.61
CA THR A 121 3.50 -7.48 -2.19
C THR A 121 3.82 -7.92 -3.61
N THR A 122 2.93 -8.70 -4.21
CA THR A 122 2.98 -9.06 -5.63
C THR A 122 1.72 -8.61 -6.33
N PHE A 123 1.83 -8.33 -7.63
CA PHE A 123 0.71 -8.02 -8.51
C PHE A 123 0.66 -9.02 -9.66
N SER A 124 -0.53 -9.22 -10.22
CA SER A 124 -0.72 -10.02 -11.44
C SER A 124 -1.70 -9.35 -12.38
N ASN A 125 -1.29 -9.23 -13.63
CA ASN A 125 -2.13 -8.77 -14.73
C ASN A 125 -2.64 -9.92 -15.61
N SER A 126 -2.15 -11.13 -15.36
CA SER A 126 -2.51 -12.31 -16.16
C SER A 126 -4.00 -12.63 -16.10
N PRO A 127 -4.58 -13.16 -17.17
CA PRO A 127 -5.93 -13.70 -17.13
C PRO A 127 -6.05 -14.82 -16.09
N CYS A 128 -7.21 -14.91 -15.43
CA CYS A 128 -7.48 -15.97 -14.47
C CYS A 128 -8.66 -16.82 -14.95
N GLU A 129 -8.36 -17.98 -15.51
CA GLU A 129 -9.30 -18.94 -16.02
C GLU A 129 -9.41 -20.17 -15.11
N SER A 130 -10.32 -21.08 -15.39
CA SER A 130 -10.58 -22.26 -14.55
C SER A 130 -9.37 -23.20 -14.44
N THR A 131 -8.50 -23.22 -15.44
CA THR A 131 -7.35 -24.11 -15.55
C THR A 131 -6.01 -23.44 -15.33
N TYR A 132 -5.97 -22.10 -15.36
CA TYR A 132 -4.74 -21.34 -15.23
C TYR A 132 -5.03 -19.97 -14.58
N CYS A 133 -4.38 -19.69 -13.47
CA CYS A 133 -4.52 -18.44 -12.75
C CYS A 133 -3.24 -18.11 -11.99
N LEU A 134 -2.59 -17.02 -12.33
CA LEU A 134 -1.43 -16.50 -11.64
C LEU A 134 -1.90 -15.55 -10.54
N TYR A 135 -1.87 -16.02 -9.30
CA TYR A 135 -2.37 -15.28 -8.15
C TYR A 135 -1.40 -14.18 -7.71
N GLN A 136 -1.92 -13.15 -7.05
CA GLN A 136 -1.17 -12.05 -6.44
C GLN A 136 -1.36 -12.01 -4.92
N SER A 137 -0.47 -11.31 -4.21
CA SER A 137 -0.62 -11.09 -2.76
C SER A 137 -1.39 -9.82 -2.43
N TYR A 138 -1.31 -8.77 -3.27
CA TYR A 138 -2.06 -7.52 -3.03
C TYR A 138 -3.58 -7.78 -2.90
N PRO A 139 -4.29 -7.12 -1.96
CA PRO A 139 -3.89 -5.96 -1.13
C PRO A 139 -3.11 -6.31 0.14
N ASN A 140 -2.78 -7.55 0.36
CA ASN A 140 -2.01 -8.01 1.52
C ASN A 140 -0.51 -7.99 1.22
N GLU A 141 0.29 -8.13 2.27
CA GLU A 141 1.72 -8.43 2.14
C GLU A 141 1.94 -9.86 1.64
N PHE A 142 3.09 -10.09 1.05
CA PHE A 142 3.52 -11.44 0.65
C PHE A 142 3.73 -12.32 1.92
N PHE A 143 3.29 -13.55 1.94
CA PHE A 143 2.61 -14.32 0.91
C PHE A 143 1.11 -14.42 1.21
N ARG A 144 0.25 -14.07 0.25
CA ARG A 144 -1.20 -14.29 0.27
C ARG A 144 -1.66 -14.69 -1.13
N VAL A 145 -2.85 -15.29 -1.22
CA VAL A 145 -3.41 -15.79 -2.48
C VAL A 145 -4.71 -15.05 -2.77
N ASN A 146 -4.60 -14.03 -3.60
CA ASN A 146 -5.73 -13.28 -4.14
C ASN A 146 -5.78 -13.48 -5.67
N ARG A 147 -6.97 -13.37 -6.26
CA ARG A 147 -7.09 -13.40 -7.72
C ARG A 147 -6.37 -12.18 -8.33
N PRO A 148 -5.86 -12.32 -9.58
CA PRO A 148 -5.30 -11.17 -10.32
C PRO A 148 -6.21 -9.95 -10.24
N LYS A 149 -5.60 -8.78 -10.10
CA LYS A 149 -6.27 -7.47 -10.06
C LYS A 149 -7.18 -7.23 -8.85
N THR A 150 -7.15 -8.09 -7.84
CA THR A 150 -7.86 -7.82 -6.57
C THR A 150 -7.37 -6.51 -5.96
N GLY A 151 -8.30 -5.65 -5.55
CA GLY A 151 -7.99 -4.33 -4.96
C GLY A 151 -7.61 -3.24 -5.96
N ALA A 152 -7.69 -3.52 -7.27
CA ALA A 152 -7.47 -2.52 -8.30
C ALA A 152 -8.58 -1.46 -8.32
N ILE A 153 -8.22 -0.22 -8.60
CA ILE A 153 -9.17 0.87 -8.83
C ILE A 153 -9.56 1.02 -10.32
N GLN A 154 -8.73 0.47 -11.22
CA GLN A 154 -9.01 0.40 -12.66
C GLN A 154 -8.26 -0.76 -13.30
N THR A 155 -8.92 -1.55 -14.18
CA THR A 155 -8.36 -2.80 -14.73
C THR A 155 -8.37 -2.91 -16.24
N ASN A 156 -9.08 -2.05 -16.95
CA ASN A 156 -9.30 -2.20 -18.40
C ASN A 156 -8.40 -1.30 -19.26
N LEU A 157 -7.25 -0.95 -18.74
CA LEU A 157 -6.27 -0.14 -19.44
C LEU A 157 -5.43 -1.01 -20.39
N PRO A 158 -5.02 -0.48 -21.57
CA PRO A 158 -4.08 -1.19 -22.43
C PRO A 158 -2.71 -1.32 -21.77
N GLY A 159 -1.94 -2.33 -22.17
CA GLY A 159 -0.55 -2.45 -21.79
C GLY A 159 0.28 -1.24 -22.21
N LEU A 160 1.53 -1.21 -21.76
CA LEU A 160 2.42 -0.10 -22.09
C LEU A 160 3.25 -0.41 -23.33
N CYS A 161 3.77 -1.63 -23.44
CA CYS A 161 4.78 -1.99 -24.40
C CYS A 161 4.41 -3.23 -25.21
N ILE A 162 4.71 -4.42 -24.74
CA ILE A 162 4.46 -5.67 -25.49
C ILE A 162 2.97 -5.92 -25.69
N PHE A 163 2.15 -5.54 -24.71
CA PHE A 163 0.70 -5.62 -24.75
C PHE A 163 0.01 -4.29 -25.01
N GLY A 164 0.73 -3.30 -25.55
CA GLY A 164 0.21 -1.94 -25.76
C GLY A 164 -1.07 -1.83 -26.59
N ALA A 165 -1.34 -2.80 -27.46
CA ALA A 165 -2.57 -2.90 -28.25
C ALA A 165 -3.72 -3.63 -27.53
N PHE A 166 -3.46 -4.27 -26.39
CA PHE A 166 -4.42 -5.13 -25.72
C PHE A 166 -4.95 -4.48 -24.45
N ALA A 167 -6.26 -4.47 -24.26
CA ALA A 167 -6.89 -4.05 -23.01
C ALA A 167 -6.59 -5.04 -21.87
N ASN A 168 -6.71 -4.56 -20.63
CA ASN A 168 -6.50 -5.31 -19.41
C ASN A 168 -5.04 -5.68 -19.07
N TYR A 169 -4.07 -5.07 -19.74
CA TYR A 169 -2.64 -5.27 -19.46
C TYR A 169 -1.98 -4.08 -18.75
N THR A 170 -2.77 -3.10 -18.30
CA THR A 170 -2.37 -2.17 -17.25
C THR A 170 -3.45 -2.13 -16.20
N THR A 171 -3.04 -2.23 -14.96
CA THR A 171 -3.92 -2.16 -13.78
C THR A 171 -3.46 -1.03 -12.88
N ARG A 172 -4.41 -0.19 -12.44
CA ARG A 172 -4.16 0.93 -11.53
C ARG A 172 -4.55 0.54 -10.11
N TYR A 173 -3.66 0.76 -9.17
CA TYR A 173 -3.88 0.53 -7.75
C TYR A 173 -3.64 1.81 -6.95
N GLN A 174 -4.33 1.94 -5.82
CA GLN A 174 -4.03 2.92 -4.80
C GLN A 174 -3.48 2.20 -3.57
N VAL A 175 -2.21 2.45 -3.26
CA VAL A 175 -1.55 1.96 -2.05
C VAL A 175 -1.54 3.06 -1.03
N GLU A 176 -2.11 2.78 0.15
CA GLU A 176 -2.19 3.75 1.24
C GLU A 176 -1.55 3.15 2.50
N LYS A 177 -0.67 3.91 3.14
CA LYS A 177 -0.02 3.54 4.41
C LYS A 177 0.00 4.71 5.37
N LEU A 178 -0.32 4.41 6.62
CA LEU A 178 -0.20 5.33 7.75
C LEU A 178 0.95 4.84 8.64
N ILE A 179 1.89 5.73 8.95
CA ILE A 179 3.07 5.42 9.74
C ILE A 179 3.23 6.40 10.89
N GLU A 180 3.77 5.94 12.02
CA GLU A 180 4.27 6.84 13.06
C GLU A 180 5.55 7.51 12.57
N HIS A 181 5.57 8.83 12.60
CA HIS A 181 6.69 9.64 12.14
C HIS A 181 6.62 11.02 12.76
N SER A 182 7.77 11.60 13.08
CA SER A 182 7.85 12.92 13.74
C SER A 182 9.08 13.74 13.33
N ASN A 183 9.91 13.22 12.41
CA ASN A 183 11.06 13.98 11.90
C ASN A 183 10.60 15.07 10.92
N PRO A 184 11.36 16.17 10.75
CA PRO A 184 10.99 17.23 9.82
C PRO A 184 11.08 16.82 8.35
N ASP A 185 11.82 15.77 8.03
CA ASP A 185 12.03 15.28 6.67
C ASP A 185 11.72 13.80 6.60
N ILE A 186 11.20 13.33 5.46
CA ILE A 186 10.97 11.93 5.17
C ILE A 186 11.40 11.61 3.74
N LYS A 187 12.08 10.48 3.56
CA LYS A 187 12.39 9.89 2.26
C LYS A 187 11.50 8.68 2.04
N ILE A 188 10.62 8.73 1.06
CA ILE A 188 9.75 7.62 0.66
C ILE A 188 10.37 6.97 -0.57
N TYR A 189 10.48 5.64 -0.59
CA TYR A 189 11.00 4.90 -1.73
C TYR A 189 10.03 3.81 -2.17
N MET A 190 10.03 3.52 -3.46
CA MET A 190 9.24 2.49 -4.12
C MET A 190 10.11 1.78 -5.13
N GLY A 191 9.92 0.50 -5.28
CA GLY A 191 10.68 -0.30 -6.23
C GLY A 191 10.00 -1.63 -6.56
N ALA A 192 10.64 -2.38 -7.44
CA ALA A 192 10.23 -3.73 -7.79
C ALA A 192 11.44 -4.66 -7.86
N GLU A 193 11.18 -5.94 -7.64
CA GLU A 193 12.08 -7.06 -7.87
C GLU A 193 11.33 -8.07 -8.73
N LEU A 194 11.55 -8.02 -10.02
CA LEU A 194 10.87 -8.78 -11.05
C LEU A 194 11.81 -9.85 -11.60
N ILE A 195 11.29 -11.06 -11.80
CA ILE A 195 12.03 -12.16 -12.38
C ILE A 195 11.39 -12.50 -13.73
N GLN A 196 12.10 -12.19 -14.83
CA GLN A 196 11.63 -12.35 -16.22
C GLN A 196 12.72 -12.97 -17.09
N GLU A 197 13.14 -14.19 -16.76
CA GLU A 197 14.15 -14.90 -17.55
C GLU A 197 13.61 -15.48 -18.88
N ASN A 198 12.29 -15.56 -19.01
CA ASN A 198 11.61 -16.05 -20.19
C ASN A 198 11.33 -14.98 -21.26
N SER A 199 11.60 -13.69 -20.97
CA SER A 199 11.36 -12.58 -21.89
C SER A 199 12.65 -12.04 -22.51
N PRO A 200 12.68 -11.79 -23.85
CA PRO A 200 13.81 -11.14 -24.50
C PRO A 200 13.94 -9.64 -24.21
N ASP A 201 12.87 -9.02 -23.72
CA ASP A 201 12.81 -7.61 -23.30
C ASP A 201 12.04 -7.50 -21.98
N PRO A 202 12.70 -7.77 -20.83
CA PRO A 202 12.03 -7.83 -19.54
C PRO A 202 11.31 -6.54 -19.16
N ILE A 203 11.87 -5.38 -19.45
CA ILE A 203 11.25 -4.07 -19.11
C ILE A 203 9.99 -3.80 -19.93
N CYS A 204 9.91 -4.38 -21.13
CA CYS A 204 8.75 -4.28 -22.02
C CYS A 204 7.67 -5.31 -21.67
N ASP A 205 8.05 -6.38 -21.01
CA ASP A 205 7.15 -7.45 -20.56
C ASP A 205 6.52 -7.13 -19.19
N GLU A 206 7.32 -6.58 -18.29
CA GLU A 206 6.86 -6.19 -16.96
C GLU A 206 7.49 -4.88 -16.52
N SER A 207 6.63 -3.92 -16.25
CA SER A 207 7.06 -2.63 -15.74
C SER A 207 6.00 -2.00 -14.83
N TRP A 208 6.39 -0.96 -14.12
CA TRP A 208 5.49 -0.20 -13.27
C TRP A 208 5.74 1.29 -13.36
N SER A 209 4.76 2.08 -12.97
CA SER A 209 4.84 3.55 -12.96
C SER A 209 4.08 4.12 -11.78
N ILE A 210 4.35 5.39 -11.48
CA ILE A 210 3.61 6.18 -10.49
C ILE A 210 2.73 7.17 -11.24
N ALA A 211 1.42 7.09 -11.04
CA ALA A 211 0.45 8.05 -11.58
C ALA A 211 0.31 9.28 -10.68
N SER A 212 0.37 9.09 -9.37
CA SER A 212 0.42 10.18 -8.39
C SER A 212 1.00 9.72 -7.06
N ILE A 213 1.55 10.67 -6.31
CA ILE A 213 1.95 10.47 -4.92
C ILE A 213 1.47 11.64 -4.07
N LYS A 214 0.88 11.35 -2.91
CA LYS A 214 0.44 12.31 -1.92
C LYS A 214 0.99 11.94 -0.55
N VAL A 215 1.49 12.93 0.18
CA VAL A 215 1.98 12.78 1.55
C VAL A 215 1.25 13.77 2.43
N GLU A 216 0.68 13.28 3.53
CA GLU A 216 -0.07 14.06 4.49
C GLU A 216 0.59 13.95 5.87
N ALA A 217 0.89 15.08 6.50
CA ALA A 217 1.31 15.16 7.88
C ALA A 217 0.08 15.23 8.78
N ILE A 218 0.02 14.40 9.81
CA ILE A 218 -1.14 14.28 10.71
C ILE A 218 -0.65 14.46 12.14
N GLN A 219 -1.27 15.39 12.86
CA GLN A 219 -1.08 15.59 14.28
C GLN A 219 -2.31 15.08 15.03
N THR A 220 -2.08 14.17 15.97
CA THR A 220 -3.13 13.66 16.86
C THR A 220 -2.82 14.00 18.31
N ASN A 221 -3.87 14.14 19.14
CA ASN A 221 -3.77 14.20 20.60
C ASN A 221 -4.28 12.90 21.20
N ARG A 222 -3.45 12.32 22.06
CA ARG A 222 -3.92 11.28 23.00
C ARG A 222 -4.61 11.98 24.18
N LYS A 223 -5.89 11.76 24.34
CA LYS A 223 -6.65 12.14 25.54
C LYS A 223 -6.76 10.98 26.51
#